data_173e6f4644a4908250141a2bd89f54f8
#
_entry.id   173e6f4644a4908250141a2bd89f54f8
#
_cell.length_a   1.000
_cell.length_b   1.000
_cell.length_c   1.000
_cell.angle_alpha   90.00
_cell.angle_beta   90.00
_cell.angle_gamma   90.00
#
_symmetry.space_group_name_H-M   'P 1'
#
loop_
_entity.id
_entity.type
_entity.pdbx_description
1 polymer ?
#
loop_
_entity_poly.entity_id
_entity_poly.type
_entity_poly.pdbx_seq_one_letter_code
_entity_poly.pdbx_strand_id
1 'polypeptide(L)' 'MDEYLKDKYGRTIGVIRTQSNIKTIYELTGKRLGYYDGKCTYTPTGTIVGYGNLLVWFISDKIFC' A
#
# COMPACT_ATOMS: atom_id res chain seq x y z
N MET A 1 -2.53 -13.42 2.03
CA MET A 1 -1.52 -13.09 3.05
C MET A 1 -1.51 -11.59 3.29
N ASP A 2 -1.52 -11.16 4.54
CA ASP A 2 -1.56 -9.75 4.88
C ASP A 2 -0.23 -9.32 5.50
N GLU A 3 0.20 -8.12 5.10
CA GLU A 3 1.43 -7.54 5.60
C GLU A 3 1.08 -6.21 6.27
N TYR A 4 1.44 -6.07 7.54
CA TYR A 4 1.09 -4.87 8.31
C TYR A 4 2.24 -3.87 8.26
N LEU A 5 1.90 -2.61 7.95
CA LEU A 5 2.86 -1.52 7.92
C LEU A 5 2.76 -0.73 9.22
N LYS A 6 3.92 -0.40 9.78
CA LYS A 6 3.99 0.28 11.08
C LYS A 6 4.78 1.58 10.96
N ASP A 7 4.43 2.55 11.81
CA ASP A 7 5.17 3.80 11.88
C ASP A 7 6.41 3.62 12.75
N LYS A 8 7.16 4.70 12.94
CA LYS A 8 8.40 4.65 13.73
C LYS A 8 8.15 4.35 15.21
N TYR A 9 6.91 4.45 15.67
CA TYR A 9 6.55 4.14 17.05
C TYR A 9 6.00 2.73 17.21
N GLY A 10 5.99 1.94 16.13
CA GLY A 10 5.50 0.57 16.16
C GLY A 10 4.00 0.44 16.03
N ARG A 11 3.28 1.52 15.74
CA ARG A 11 1.82 1.47 15.56
C ARG A 11 1.49 1.08 14.13
N THR A 12 0.52 0.18 13.98
CA THR A 12 0.06 -0.22 12.64
C THR A 12 -0.66 0.93 11.98
N ILE A 13 -0.23 1.30 10.76
CA ILE A 13 -0.80 2.42 10.01
C ILE A 13 -1.41 1.99 8.70
N GLY A 14 -1.20 0.75 8.30
CA GLY A 14 -1.78 0.25 7.06
C GLY A 14 -1.57 -1.23 6.91
N VAL A 15 -2.21 -1.80 5.90
CA VAL A 15 -2.16 -3.23 5.60
C VAL A 15 -1.99 -3.41 4.10
N ILE A 16 -1.08 -4.31 3.70
CA ILE A 16 -0.96 -4.74 2.31
C ILE A 16 -1.50 -6.16 2.23
N ARG A 17 -2.54 -6.34 1.44
CA ARG A 17 -3.17 -7.65 1.23
C ARG A 17 -2.80 -8.19 -0.13
N THR A 18 -2.32 -9.42 -0.18
CA THR A 18 -1.93 -10.08 -1.42
C THR A 18 -2.99 -11.09 -1.82
N GLN A 19 -3.51 -10.95 -3.05
CA GLN A 19 -4.47 -11.89 -3.63
C GLN A 19 -4.14 -12.07 -5.11
N SER A 20 -3.95 -13.32 -5.56
CA SER A 20 -3.77 -13.63 -6.99
C SER A 20 -2.73 -12.75 -7.68
N ASN A 21 -1.58 -12.57 -7.07
CA ASN A 21 -0.46 -11.78 -7.59
C ASN A 21 -0.70 -10.26 -7.54
N ILE A 22 -1.79 -9.83 -6.95
CA ILE A 22 -2.07 -8.40 -6.78
C ILE A 22 -1.95 -8.04 -5.31
N LYS A 23 -1.17 -7.00 -5.03
CA LYS A 23 -1.01 -6.47 -3.68
C LYS A 23 -1.79 -5.17 -3.58
N THR A 24 -2.67 -5.07 -2.60
CA THR A 24 -3.47 -3.88 -2.38
C THR A 24 -3.15 -3.30 -1.02
N ILE A 25 -2.90 -2.00 -0.96
CA ILE A 25 -2.64 -1.31 0.30
C ILE A 25 -3.90 -0.63 0.81
N TYR A 26 -4.18 -0.80 2.11
CA TYR A 26 -5.34 -0.23 2.79
C TYR A 26 -4.90 0.60 3.98
N GLU A 27 -5.66 1.66 4.26
CA GLU A 27 -5.56 2.36 5.53
C GLU A 27 -6.19 1.51 6.64
N LEU A 28 -5.91 1.87 7.91
CA LEU A 28 -6.53 1.19 9.05
C LEU A 28 -8.05 1.27 9.02
N THR A 29 -8.58 2.32 8.42
CA THR A 29 -10.04 2.49 8.27
C THR A 29 -10.64 1.56 7.22
N GLY A 30 -9.81 0.85 6.47
CA GLY A 30 -10.25 -0.04 5.41
C GLY A 30 -10.30 0.61 4.03
N LYS A 31 -9.93 1.88 3.93
CA LYS A 31 -9.92 2.59 2.64
C LYS A 31 -8.77 2.09 1.79
N ARG A 32 -9.07 1.73 0.54
CA ARG A 32 -8.04 1.31 -0.42
C ARG A 32 -7.25 2.52 -0.89
N LEU A 33 -5.94 2.43 -0.81
CA LEU A 33 -5.04 3.51 -1.24
C LEU A 33 -4.44 3.28 -2.61
N GLY A 34 -4.32 2.02 -3.04
CA GLY A 34 -3.76 1.69 -4.33
C GLY A 34 -3.48 0.20 -4.43
N TYR A 35 -2.94 -0.21 -5.59
CA TYR A 35 -2.60 -1.62 -5.79
C TYR A 35 -1.41 -1.77 -6.74
N TYR A 36 -0.77 -2.94 -6.65
CA TYR A 36 0.41 -3.30 -7.43
C TYR A 36 0.16 -4.67 -8.08
N ASP A 37 0.32 -4.75 -9.39
CA ASP A 37 0.00 -5.94 -10.19
C ASP A 37 1.22 -6.81 -10.53
N GLY A 38 2.37 -6.50 -9.98
CA GLY A 38 3.61 -7.19 -10.30
C GLY A 38 4.49 -6.41 -11.28
N LYS A 39 3.98 -5.38 -11.90
CA LYS A 39 4.70 -4.51 -12.82
C LYS A 39 4.66 -3.06 -12.38
N CYS A 40 3.45 -2.55 -12.18
CA CYS A 40 3.21 -1.13 -11.91
C CYS A 40 2.32 -0.98 -10.69
N THR A 41 2.41 0.18 -10.06
CA THR A 41 1.54 0.58 -8.96
C THR A 41 0.50 1.54 -9.48
N TYR A 42 -0.76 1.35 -9.05
CA TYR A 42 -1.91 2.12 -9.52
C TYR A 42 -2.65 2.78 -8.37
N THR A 43 -3.34 3.88 -8.67
CA THR A 43 -4.31 4.46 -7.74
C THR A 43 -5.55 3.56 -7.67
N PRO A 44 -6.45 3.75 -6.69
CA PRO A 44 -7.68 2.94 -6.61
C PRO A 44 -8.56 3.06 -7.85
N THR A 45 -8.45 4.16 -8.59
CA THR A 45 -9.23 4.38 -9.80
C THR A 45 -8.57 3.79 -11.05
N GLY A 46 -7.34 3.25 -10.91
CA GLY A 46 -6.67 2.59 -12.02
C GLY A 46 -5.62 3.45 -12.72
N THR A 47 -5.34 4.65 -12.22
CA THR A 47 -4.31 5.51 -12.80
C THR A 47 -2.93 5.02 -12.37
N ILE A 48 -2.01 4.92 -13.32
CA ILE A 48 -0.66 4.45 -13.04
C ILE A 48 0.12 5.47 -12.21
N VAL A 49 0.74 5.01 -11.12
CA VAL A 49 1.60 5.84 -10.28
C VAL A 49 3.05 5.74 -10.76
N GLY A 50 3.48 4.54 -11.10
CA GLY A 50 4.83 4.30 -11.54
C GLY A 50 5.11 2.82 -11.68
N TYR A 51 6.32 2.50 -12.10
CA TYR A 51 6.75 1.12 -12.26
C TYR A 51 7.30 0.58 -10.94
N GLY A 52 7.14 -0.72 -10.72
CA GLY A 52 7.60 -1.37 -9.51
C GLY A 52 6.63 -1.20 -8.37
N ASN A 53 7.01 -1.74 -7.21
CA ASN A 53 6.17 -1.73 -6.00
C ASN A 53 6.36 -0.42 -5.24
N LEU A 54 5.44 0.50 -5.42
CA LEU A 54 5.46 1.82 -4.77
C LEU A 54 4.37 1.96 -3.71
N LEU A 55 3.82 0.85 -3.22
CA LEU A 55 2.68 0.88 -2.30
C LEU A 55 2.96 1.66 -1.02
N VAL A 56 4.18 1.53 -0.49
CA VAL A 56 4.53 2.24 0.76
C VAL A 56 4.53 3.76 0.58
N TRP A 57 4.62 4.25 -0.64
CA TRP A 57 4.62 5.69 -0.91
C TRP A 57 3.29 6.34 -0.55
N PHE A 58 2.19 5.57 -0.55
CA PHE A 58 0.87 6.09 -0.20
C PHE A 58 0.78 6.51 1.27
N ILE A 59 1.66 5.96 2.11
CA ILE A 59 1.67 6.27 3.54
C ILE A 59 3.08 6.64 4.02
N SER A 60 3.99 6.99 3.09
CA SER A 60 5.39 7.24 3.44
C SER A 60 5.56 8.42 4.39
N ASP A 61 4.72 9.43 4.29
CA ASP A 61 4.76 10.58 5.19
C ASP A 61 4.46 10.17 6.64
N LYS A 62 3.65 9.12 6.83
CA LYS A 62 3.37 8.60 8.17
C LYS A 62 4.50 7.74 8.69
N ILE A 63 5.23 7.05 7.78
CA ILE A 63 6.33 6.18 8.16
C ILE A 63 7.57 6.99 8.52
N PHE A 64 7.84 8.06 7.77
CA PHE A 64 9.07 8.81 7.90
C PHE A 64 8.95 10.14 8.65
N CYS A 65 7.78 10.47 9.11
CA CYS A 65 7.59 11.70 9.92
C CYS A 65 7.75 11.46 11.40
#